data_fc873cafbe0c8408ba51f38e63b7e344
#
_entry.id   fc873cafbe0c8408ba51f38e63b7e344
#
_cell.length_a   1.000
_cell.length_b   1.000
_cell.length_c   1.000
_cell.angle_alpha   90.00
_cell.angle_beta   90.00
_cell.angle_gamma   90.00
#
_symmetry.space_group_name_H-M   'P 1'
#
loop_
_entity.id
_entity.type
_entity.pdbx_description
1 polymer ?
#
loop_
_entity_poly.entity_id
_entity_poly.type
_entity_poly.pdbx_seq_one_letter_code
_entity_poly.pdbx_strand_id
1 'polypeptide(L)'
;KPTAEFGDFQTRPFFDGQFSNTITHIPAGRALNALVKLLSELAAAQGVEVADPWGYITQEAVKVTRPKMKADLAFYSSAAGNEGALTHLQEDELTVCHVFRAAFESMAENYLRFARRLSPEQAWDGIVFSGGLVQKIDLLRQIICDQFGVAHRVSPAEEDTLLGLMVLGLAFTGRTASVSEATALLAQAYHVDRVA
;
A
#
# COMPACT_ATOMS: atom_id res chain seq x y z
N LYS A 1 5.85 -7.68 22.99
CA LYS A 1 5.59 -6.91 24.23
C LYS A 1 4.99 -5.57 23.84
N PRO A 2 3.97 -5.04 24.55
CA PRO A 2 3.55 -3.68 24.36
C PRO A 2 4.75 -2.77 24.62
N THR A 3 5.09 -1.92 23.67
CA THR A 3 6.08 -0.87 23.91
C THR A 3 5.42 0.20 24.77
N ALA A 4 6.03 0.57 25.89
CA ALA A 4 5.54 1.62 26.78
C ALA A 4 5.82 3.03 26.23
N GLU A 5 6.59 3.14 25.16
CA GLU A 5 6.89 4.40 24.50
C GLU A 5 5.84 4.70 23.43
N PHE A 6 5.18 5.82 23.61
CA PHE A 6 4.34 6.42 22.58
C PHE A 6 5.27 6.96 21.48
N GLY A 7 5.72 6.06 20.64
CA GLY A 7 6.57 6.38 19.51
C GLY A 7 5.76 6.63 18.24
N ASP A 8 6.45 6.58 17.14
CA ASP A 8 5.94 6.79 15.80
C ASP A 8 4.98 5.70 15.30
N PHE A 9 4.70 4.69 16.07
CA PHE A 9 3.79 3.60 15.75
C PHE A 9 2.95 3.19 16.97
N GLN A 10 1.85 2.48 16.70
CA GLN A 10 0.93 1.98 17.72
C GLN A 10 1.12 0.48 17.88
N THR A 11 1.33 0.02 19.11
CA THR A 11 1.26 -1.39 19.47
C THR A 11 -0.13 -1.71 20.02
N ARG A 12 -0.84 -2.62 19.41
CA ARG A 12 -2.19 -3.03 19.81
C ARG A 12 -2.24 -4.52 20.14
N PRO A 13 -3.05 -4.94 21.11
CA PRO A 13 -3.36 -6.36 21.27
C PRO A 13 -3.90 -6.94 19.95
N PHE A 14 -3.44 -8.13 19.64
CA PHE A 14 -3.89 -8.90 18.51
C PHE A 14 -4.41 -10.28 18.99
N PHE A 15 -4.93 -11.08 18.09
CA PHE A 15 -5.51 -12.37 18.45
C PHE A 15 -4.44 -13.35 18.93
N ASP A 16 -4.88 -14.41 19.65
CA ASP A 16 -4.06 -15.52 20.13
C ASP A 16 -2.85 -15.03 20.98
N GLY A 17 -3.05 -13.95 21.76
CA GLY A 17 -2.03 -13.41 22.67
C GLY A 17 -0.89 -12.65 21.98
N GLN A 18 -1.01 -12.37 20.69
CA GLN A 18 -0.03 -11.61 19.92
C GLN A 18 -0.27 -10.10 20.03
N PHE A 19 0.65 -9.33 19.45
CA PHE A 19 0.56 -7.89 19.31
C PHE A 19 0.80 -7.49 17.86
N SER A 20 0.10 -6.45 17.42
CA SER A 20 0.30 -5.83 16.10
C SER A 20 0.89 -4.44 16.26
N ASN A 21 2.01 -4.19 15.60
CA ASN A 21 2.59 -2.86 15.46
C ASN A 21 2.09 -2.23 14.16
N THR A 22 1.54 -1.04 14.25
CA THR A 22 0.92 -0.38 13.10
C THR A 22 1.35 1.06 12.96
N ILE A 23 1.62 1.48 11.75
CA ILE A 23 1.73 2.88 11.35
C ILE A 23 0.58 3.16 10.41
N THR A 24 -0.21 4.18 10.73
CA THR A 24 -1.38 4.58 9.94
C THR A 24 -1.13 5.93 9.27
N HIS A 25 -2.05 6.32 8.37
CA HIS A 25 -1.98 7.60 7.66
C HIS A 25 -0.73 7.79 6.80
N ILE A 26 -0.17 6.71 6.27
CA ILE A 26 0.87 6.78 5.23
C ILE A 26 0.19 7.27 3.94
N PRO A 27 0.74 8.28 3.24
CA PRO A 27 0.18 8.72 1.98
C PRO A 27 0.13 7.59 0.94
N ALA A 28 -1.07 7.33 0.41
CA ALA A 28 -1.33 6.24 -0.53
C ALA A 28 -2.45 6.64 -1.51
N GLY A 29 -3.42 5.78 -1.76
CA GLY A 29 -4.47 5.98 -2.76
C GLY A 29 -5.19 7.32 -2.70
N ARG A 30 -5.41 7.90 -1.48
CA ARG A 30 -6.00 9.23 -1.34
C ARG A 30 -5.15 10.31 -2.00
N ALA A 31 -3.83 10.24 -1.84
CA ALA A 31 -2.91 11.22 -2.45
C ALA A 31 -2.85 11.03 -3.98
N LEU A 32 -2.81 9.79 -4.46
CA LEU A 32 -2.86 9.50 -5.90
C LEU A 32 -4.18 9.98 -6.52
N ASN A 33 -5.31 9.79 -5.86
CA ASN A 33 -6.60 10.29 -6.33
C ASN A 33 -6.65 11.83 -6.40
N ALA A 34 -5.94 12.53 -5.50
CA ALA A 34 -5.82 13.98 -5.59
C ALA A 34 -5.06 14.41 -6.86
N LEU A 35 -4.01 13.68 -7.25
CA LEU A 35 -3.31 13.89 -8.52
C LEU A 35 -4.19 13.58 -9.74
N VAL A 36 -4.92 12.45 -9.71
CA VAL A 36 -5.89 12.13 -10.78
C VAL A 36 -6.91 13.25 -10.93
N LYS A 37 -7.49 13.72 -9.83
CA LYS A 37 -8.47 14.82 -9.82
C LYS A 37 -7.88 16.08 -10.44
N LEU A 38 -6.68 16.50 -10.02
CA LEU A 38 -5.99 17.66 -10.55
C LEU A 38 -5.80 17.55 -12.06
N LEU A 39 -5.29 16.42 -12.55
CA LEU A 39 -4.98 16.21 -13.96
C LEU A 39 -6.23 16.04 -14.84
N SER A 40 -7.36 15.67 -14.26
CA SER A 40 -8.64 15.54 -14.96
C SER A 40 -9.51 16.80 -14.87
N GLU A 41 -9.17 17.76 -14.01
CA GLU A 41 -10.01 18.94 -13.72
C GLU A 41 -10.28 19.79 -14.95
N LEU A 42 -9.26 20.02 -15.79
CA LEU A 42 -9.42 20.83 -17.00
C LEU A 42 -10.35 20.17 -18.02
N ALA A 43 -10.25 18.86 -18.20
CA ALA A 43 -11.12 18.10 -19.08
C ALA A 43 -12.57 18.14 -18.55
N ALA A 44 -12.75 17.92 -17.26
CA ALA A 44 -14.06 17.96 -16.61
C ALA A 44 -14.72 19.36 -16.72
N ALA A 45 -13.94 20.44 -16.60
CA ALA A 45 -14.43 21.81 -16.76
C ALA A 45 -14.89 22.10 -18.19
N GLN A 46 -14.43 21.35 -19.18
CA GLN A 46 -14.87 21.40 -20.58
C GLN A 46 -16.00 20.42 -20.92
N GLY A 47 -16.55 19.73 -19.90
CA GLY A 47 -17.59 18.72 -20.10
C GLY A 47 -17.05 17.39 -20.67
N VAL A 48 -15.75 17.18 -20.65
CA VAL A 48 -15.11 15.93 -21.12
C VAL A 48 -14.84 15.03 -19.93
N GLU A 49 -15.41 13.83 -19.95
CA GLU A 49 -15.14 12.79 -18.96
C GLU A 49 -13.92 11.95 -19.40
N VAL A 50 -12.96 11.77 -18.48
CA VAL A 50 -11.85 10.84 -18.66
C VAL A 50 -12.32 9.47 -18.16
N ALA A 51 -12.73 8.60 -19.08
CA ALA A 51 -13.43 7.36 -18.78
C ALA A 51 -12.61 6.39 -17.93
N ASP A 52 -11.30 6.24 -18.19
CA ASP A 52 -10.41 5.33 -17.45
C ASP A 52 -9.02 5.95 -17.24
N PRO A 53 -8.90 6.90 -16.29
CA PRO A 53 -7.61 7.51 -16.00
C PRO A 53 -6.60 6.50 -15.43
N TRP A 54 -7.06 5.52 -14.64
CA TRP A 54 -6.18 4.53 -14.03
C TRP A 54 -5.61 3.53 -15.03
N GLY A 55 -6.41 3.10 -16.01
CA GLY A 55 -5.91 2.26 -17.11
C GLY A 55 -4.80 2.94 -17.88
N TYR A 56 -4.99 4.21 -18.25
CA TYR A 56 -3.96 5.01 -18.91
C TYR A 56 -2.69 5.16 -18.03
N ILE A 57 -2.86 5.56 -16.76
CA ILE A 57 -1.75 5.78 -15.83
C ILE A 57 -0.91 4.51 -15.67
N THR A 58 -1.54 3.36 -15.44
CA THR A 58 -0.83 2.10 -15.21
C THR A 58 -0.09 1.61 -16.44
N GLN A 59 -0.68 1.76 -17.63
CA GLN A 59 -0.06 1.38 -18.90
C GLN A 59 1.13 2.28 -19.26
N GLU A 60 1.05 3.56 -18.97
CA GLU A 60 2.09 4.51 -19.37
C GLU A 60 3.20 4.64 -18.32
N ALA A 61 2.89 4.58 -17.02
CA ALA A 61 3.89 4.70 -15.96
C ALA A 61 4.92 3.56 -15.97
N VAL A 62 4.55 2.38 -16.48
CA VAL A 62 5.49 1.25 -16.62
C VAL A 62 6.62 1.52 -17.62
N LYS A 63 6.37 2.38 -18.59
CA LYS A 63 7.37 2.76 -19.63
C LYS A 63 8.42 3.73 -19.09
N VAL A 64 8.14 4.39 -17.98
CA VAL A 64 9.06 5.33 -17.33
C VAL A 64 9.99 4.57 -16.40
N THR A 65 11.28 4.65 -16.68
CA THR A 65 12.32 4.07 -15.83
C THR A 65 13.19 5.19 -15.26
N ARG A 66 13.31 5.26 -13.94
CA ARG A 66 14.18 6.22 -13.24
C ARG A 66 13.88 7.70 -13.57
N PRO A 67 12.68 8.20 -13.25
CA PRO A 67 12.35 9.61 -13.48
C PRO A 67 13.28 10.49 -12.64
N LYS A 68 13.67 11.64 -13.17
CA LYS A 68 14.35 12.70 -12.40
C LYS A 68 13.34 13.37 -11.45
N MET A 69 12.11 13.50 -11.91
CA MET A 69 11.01 14.01 -11.11
C MET A 69 10.87 13.22 -9.81
N LYS A 70 10.65 13.94 -8.70
CA LYS A 70 10.36 13.36 -7.39
C LYS A 70 9.02 13.87 -6.89
N ALA A 71 8.30 13.00 -6.19
CA ALA A 71 7.04 13.33 -5.54
C ALA A 71 7.15 13.17 -4.03
N ASP A 72 6.58 14.10 -3.28
CA ASP A 72 6.20 13.91 -1.89
C ASP A 72 4.67 13.96 -1.83
N LEU A 73 4.08 12.88 -1.36
CA LEU A 73 2.63 12.69 -1.37
C LEU A 73 1.94 13.17 -0.08
N ALA A 74 2.62 13.88 0.79
CA ALA A 74 2.07 14.38 2.05
C ALA A 74 1.10 15.57 1.84
N PHE A 75 0.15 15.46 0.92
CA PHE A 75 -0.83 16.51 0.58
C PHE A 75 -1.88 16.76 1.69
N TYR A 76 -1.83 16.02 2.78
CA TYR A 76 -2.69 16.13 3.94
C TYR A 76 -1.92 15.66 5.17
N SER A 77 -2.43 15.95 6.36
CA SER A 77 -1.81 15.49 7.61
C SER A 77 -1.65 13.97 7.62
N SER A 78 -0.41 13.53 7.63
CA SER A 78 -0.02 12.13 7.42
C SER A 78 1.21 11.77 8.26
N ALA A 79 1.56 10.50 8.31
CA ALA A 79 2.80 10.04 8.94
C ALA A 79 4.07 10.57 8.23
N ALA A 80 3.95 10.96 6.96
CA ALA A 80 5.06 11.48 6.16
C ALA A 80 5.22 13.01 6.27
N GLY A 81 4.22 13.71 6.79
CA GLY A 81 4.17 15.18 6.86
C GLY A 81 2.79 15.71 6.48
N ASN A 82 2.70 16.98 6.15
CA ASN A 82 1.48 17.68 5.79
C ASN A 82 1.63 18.64 4.57
N GLU A 83 2.78 18.63 3.94
CA GLU A 83 3.11 19.45 2.76
C GLU A 83 3.73 18.56 1.69
N GLY A 84 2.95 18.25 0.67
CA GLY A 84 3.41 17.49 -0.47
C GLY A 84 4.09 18.37 -1.52
N ALA A 85 4.92 17.76 -2.38
CA ALA A 85 5.65 18.46 -3.42
C ALA A 85 5.87 17.61 -4.67
N LEU A 86 5.98 18.27 -5.82
CA LEU A 86 6.61 17.73 -7.02
C LEU A 86 7.86 18.55 -7.28
N THR A 87 9.02 17.89 -7.40
CA THR A 87 10.32 18.54 -7.54
C THR A 87 11.10 17.97 -8.71
N HIS A 88 12.21 18.63 -9.08
CA HIS A 88 13.07 18.26 -10.21
C HIS A 88 12.29 18.19 -11.54
N LEU A 89 11.38 19.14 -11.73
CA LEU A 89 10.55 19.22 -12.91
C LEU A 89 11.39 19.62 -14.13
N GLN A 90 11.29 18.87 -15.20
CA GLN A 90 11.87 19.16 -16.50
C GLN A 90 10.78 19.08 -17.56
N GLU A 91 10.83 19.90 -18.59
CA GLU A 91 9.79 20.01 -19.61
C GLU A 91 9.49 18.67 -20.29
N ASP A 92 10.52 17.92 -20.61
CA ASP A 92 10.45 16.60 -21.25
C ASP A 92 9.90 15.50 -20.36
N GLU A 93 9.99 15.66 -19.02
CA GLU A 93 9.43 14.73 -18.04
C GLU A 93 8.12 15.22 -17.42
N LEU A 94 7.59 16.39 -17.81
CA LEU A 94 6.34 16.91 -17.25
C LEU A 94 5.12 16.26 -17.90
N THR A 95 4.93 14.98 -17.66
CA THR A 95 3.84 14.16 -18.19
C THR A 95 3.14 13.37 -17.09
N VAL A 96 1.90 12.94 -17.38
CA VAL A 96 1.11 12.12 -16.42
C VAL A 96 1.88 10.88 -15.96
N CYS A 97 2.54 10.19 -16.90
CA CYS A 97 3.27 8.96 -16.59
C CYS A 97 4.49 9.20 -15.68
N HIS A 98 5.23 10.28 -15.85
CA HIS A 98 6.34 10.63 -14.96
C HIS A 98 5.85 11.03 -13.56
N VAL A 99 4.76 11.80 -13.47
CA VAL A 99 4.14 12.18 -12.20
C VAL A 99 3.75 10.93 -11.41
N PHE A 100 3.04 9.97 -12.04
CA PHE A 100 2.60 8.76 -11.35
C PHE A 100 3.74 7.78 -11.08
N ARG A 101 4.73 7.69 -11.96
CA ARG A 101 5.93 6.90 -11.67
C ARG A 101 6.66 7.44 -10.44
N ALA A 102 6.90 8.74 -10.35
CA ALA A 102 7.50 9.37 -9.18
C ALA A 102 6.64 9.19 -7.91
N ALA A 103 5.30 9.25 -8.06
CA ALA A 103 4.38 9.00 -6.96
C ALA A 103 4.45 7.55 -6.45
N PHE A 104 4.53 6.56 -7.32
CA PHE A 104 4.68 5.16 -6.93
C PHE A 104 6.02 4.89 -6.25
N GLU A 105 7.12 5.49 -6.72
CA GLU A 105 8.42 5.43 -6.06
C GLU A 105 8.37 6.05 -4.66
N SER A 106 7.75 7.22 -4.50
CA SER A 106 7.55 7.87 -3.20
C SER A 106 6.74 7.01 -2.23
N MET A 107 5.69 6.34 -2.71
CA MET A 107 4.92 5.41 -1.88
C MET A 107 5.78 4.25 -1.39
N ALA A 108 6.56 3.63 -2.27
CA ALA A 108 7.42 2.52 -1.91
C ALA A 108 8.51 2.94 -0.92
N GLU A 109 9.14 4.11 -1.14
CA GLU A 109 10.11 4.70 -0.21
C GLU A 109 9.49 4.96 1.18
N ASN A 110 8.27 5.48 1.24
CA ASN A 110 7.54 5.69 2.49
C ASN A 110 7.25 4.36 3.20
N TYR A 111 6.77 3.34 2.47
CA TYR A 111 6.52 2.03 3.07
C TYR A 111 7.80 1.42 3.65
N LEU A 112 8.91 1.46 2.93
CA LEU A 112 10.19 0.96 3.44
C LEU A 112 10.68 1.77 4.64
N ARG A 113 10.59 3.10 4.58
CA ARG A 113 10.95 3.99 5.68
C ARG A 113 10.18 3.67 6.96
N PHE A 114 8.88 3.47 6.85
CA PHE A 114 8.03 3.15 8.00
C PHE A 114 8.18 1.70 8.46
N ALA A 115 8.41 0.76 7.55
CA ALA A 115 8.72 -0.61 7.92
C ALA A 115 10.01 -0.70 8.76
N ARG A 116 11.04 0.06 8.40
CA ARG A 116 12.28 0.16 9.19
C ARG A 116 12.07 0.76 10.58
N ARG A 117 11.07 1.61 10.77
CA ARG A 117 10.69 2.11 12.10
C ARG A 117 10.00 1.03 12.94
N LEU A 118 9.21 0.15 12.32
CA LEU A 118 8.60 -1.00 12.99
C LEU A 118 9.60 -2.10 13.32
N SER A 119 10.58 -2.31 12.46
CA SER A 119 11.64 -3.32 12.60
C SER A 119 12.98 -2.74 12.12
N PRO A 120 13.73 -2.07 13.01
CA PRO A 120 15.03 -1.49 12.67
C PRO A 120 16.04 -2.51 12.12
N GLU A 121 15.97 -3.74 12.63
CA GLU A 121 16.81 -4.86 12.18
C GLU A 121 16.35 -5.46 10.86
N GLN A 122 15.24 -4.95 10.30
CA GLN A 122 14.64 -5.46 9.07
C GLN A 122 14.31 -6.97 9.12
N ALA A 123 13.92 -7.44 10.31
CA ALA A 123 13.59 -8.84 10.57
C ALA A 123 12.15 -9.16 10.12
N TRP A 124 11.84 -8.96 8.87
CA TRP A 124 10.59 -9.37 8.23
C TRP A 124 10.83 -10.54 7.28
N ASP A 125 9.97 -11.53 7.30
CA ASP A 125 10.05 -12.73 6.47
C ASP A 125 9.47 -12.50 5.06
N GLY A 126 8.60 -11.50 4.90
CA GLY A 126 7.96 -11.18 3.64
C GLY A 126 6.93 -10.07 3.72
N ILE A 127 6.35 -9.73 2.57
CA ILE A 127 5.32 -8.73 2.42
C ILE A 127 3.99 -9.39 2.06
N VAL A 128 2.92 -8.97 2.70
CA VAL A 128 1.57 -9.30 2.27
C VAL A 128 0.90 -8.04 1.74
N PHE A 129 0.57 -8.04 0.46
CA PHE A 129 -0.20 -6.98 -0.17
C PHE A 129 -1.69 -7.20 0.03
N SER A 130 -2.37 -6.21 0.56
CA SER A 130 -3.78 -6.18 0.86
C SER A 130 -4.37 -4.83 0.47
N GLY A 131 -5.64 -4.81 0.05
CA GLY A 131 -6.32 -3.60 -0.40
C GLY A 131 -6.20 -3.30 -1.87
N GLY A 132 -7.24 -2.69 -2.43
CA GLY A 132 -7.49 -2.60 -3.87
C GLY A 132 -6.40 -1.92 -4.70
N LEU A 133 -5.67 -0.94 -4.16
CA LEU A 133 -4.63 -0.23 -4.92
C LEU A 133 -3.47 -1.15 -5.28
N VAL A 134 -2.87 -1.78 -4.27
CA VAL A 134 -1.70 -2.66 -4.47
C VAL A 134 -2.08 -3.99 -5.13
N GLN A 135 -3.35 -4.41 -5.04
CA GLN A 135 -3.83 -5.58 -5.76
C GLN A 135 -3.97 -5.31 -7.26
N LYS A 136 -4.30 -4.08 -7.67
CA LYS A 136 -4.60 -3.71 -9.06
C LYS A 136 -3.41 -3.13 -9.82
N ILE A 137 -2.40 -2.58 -9.15
CA ILE A 137 -1.26 -1.90 -9.79
C ILE A 137 0.01 -2.73 -9.63
N ASP A 138 0.27 -3.58 -10.63
CA ASP A 138 1.44 -4.46 -10.66
C ASP A 138 2.76 -3.70 -10.54
N LEU A 139 2.87 -2.58 -11.25
CA LEU A 139 4.05 -1.73 -11.20
C LEU A 139 4.37 -1.25 -9.78
N LEU A 140 3.35 -0.84 -9.01
CA LEU A 140 3.54 -0.40 -7.63
C LEU A 140 4.05 -1.56 -6.75
N ARG A 141 3.46 -2.75 -6.90
CA ARG A 141 3.95 -3.95 -6.19
C ARG A 141 5.41 -4.25 -6.52
N GLN A 142 5.76 -4.22 -7.80
CA GLN A 142 7.13 -4.46 -8.23
C GLN A 142 8.11 -3.46 -7.62
N ILE A 143 7.80 -2.16 -7.66
CA ILE A 143 8.66 -1.12 -7.06
C ILE A 143 8.84 -1.36 -5.55
N ILE A 144 7.78 -1.73 -4.83
CA ILE A 144 7.85 -2.05 -3.40
C ILE A 144 8.72 -3.29 -3.17
N CYS A 145 8.49 -4.37 -3.92
CA CYS A 145 9.27 -5.61 -3.80
C CYS A 145 10.76 -5.38 -4.06
N ASP A 146 11.08 -4.60 -5.10
CA ASP A 146 12.47 -4.27 -5.44
C ASP A 146 13.19 -3.51 -4.30
N GLN A 147 12.46 -2.66 -3.57
CA GLN A 147 13.03 -1.92 -2.44
C GLN A 147 13.18 -2.76 -1.18
N PHE A 148 12.24 -3.66 -0.92
CA PHE A 148 12.29 -4.50 0.28
C PHE A 148 13.21 -5.72 0.14
N GLY A 149 13.36 -6.26 -1.08
CA GLY A 149 14.23 -7.39 -1.35
C GLY A 149 13.80 -8.71 -0.69
N VAL A 150 12.49 -8.87 -0.40
CA VAL A 150 11.96 -10.06 0.28
C VAL A 150 10.80 -10.68 -0.49
N ALA A 151 10.46 -11.90 -0.16
CA ALA A 151 9.31 -12.60 -0.73
C ALA A 151 8.01 -11.85 -0.45
N HIS A 152 7.04 -11.98 -1.34
CA HIS A 152 5.74 -11.34 -1.18
C HIS A 152 4.60 -12.26 -1.61
N ARG A 153 3.41 -11.96 -1.13
CA ARG A 153 2.15 -12.51 -1.63
C ARG A 153 1.07 -11.44 -1.66
N VAL A 154 0.08 -11.67 -2.49
CA VAL A 154 -1.13 -10.83 -2.55
C VAL A 154 -2.23 -11.54 -1.75
N SER A 155 -3.04 -10.79 -1.01
CA SER A 155 -4.22 -11.35 -0.35
C SER A 155 -5.13 -12.01 -1.39
N PRO A 156 -5.67 -13.21 -1.11
CA PRO A 156 -6.47 -13.97 -2.08
C PRO A 156 -7.88 -13.40 -2.29
N ALA A 157 -8.31 -12.52 -1.39
CA ALA A 157 -9.64 -11.93 -1.44
C ALA A 157 -9.59 -10.50 -1.99
N GLU A 158 -10.55 -10.13 -2.84
CA GLU A 158 -10.73 -8.74 -3.26
C GLU A 158 -11.11 -7.86 -2.06
N GLU A 159 -11.92 -8.42 -1.14
CA GLU A 159 -12.40 -7.76 0.08
C GLU A 159 -11.77 -8.38 1.33
N ASP A 160 -10.58 -7.94 1.66
CA ASP A 160 -9.82 -8.41 2.83
C ASP A 160 -10.58 -8.30 4.16
N THR A 161 -11.43 -7.28 4.29
CA THR A 161 -12.26 -7.09 5.49
C THR A 161 -13.27 -8.23 5.66
N LEU A 162 -13.89 -8.68 4.58
CA LEU A 162 -14.83 -9.81 4.62
C LEU A 162 -14.10 -11.11 4.93
N LEU A 163 -12.92 -11.31 4.37
CA LEU A 163 -12.09 -12.48 4.70
C LEU A 163 -11.74 -12.48 6.21
N GLY A 164 -11.34 -11.33 6.74
CA GLY A 164 -11.06 -11.17 8.17
C GLY A 164 -12.29 -11.48 9.05
N LEU A 165 -13.48 -11.01 8.64
CA LEU A 165 -14.73 -11.32 9.34
C LEU A 165 -15.08 -12.82 9.29
N MET A 166 -14.81 -13.52 8.19
CA MET A 166 -14.98 -14.97 8.09
C MET A 166 -14.04 -15.71 9.07
N VAL A 167 -12.76 -15.31 9.14
CA VAL A 167 -11.80 -15.85 10.11
C VAL A 167 -12.33 -15.70 11.53
N LEU A 168 -12.76 -14.49 11.90
CA LEU A 168 -13.32 -14.22 13.23
C LEU A 168 -14.61 -15.01 13.48
N GLY A 169 -15.48 -15.10 12.49
CA GLY A 169 -16.73 -15.88 12.59
C GLY A 169 -16.45 -17.35 12.90
N LEU A 170 -15.47 -17.98 12.25
CA LEU A 170 -15.08 -19.37 12.54
C LEU A 170 -14.54 -19.54 13.96
N ALA A 171 -13.65 -18.64 14.41
CA ALA A 171 -13.06 -18.72 15.73
C ALA A 171 -14.09 -18.45 16.85
N PHE A 172 -14.86 -17.37 16.76
CA PHE A 172 -15.80 -17.00 17.82
C PHE A 172 -17.09 -17.84 17.87
N THR A 173 -17.42 -18.56 16.81
CA THR A 173 -18.50 -19.56 16.84
C THR A 173 -18.06 -20.93 17.33
N GLY A 174 -16.77 -21.09 17.68
CA GLY A 174 -16.21 -22.36 18.17
C GLY A 174 -16.01 -23.42 17.07
N ARG A 175 -16.05 -23.02 15.79
CA ARG A 175 -15.76 -23.92 14.67
C ARG A 175 -14.26 -24.21 14.50
N THR A 176 -13.43 -23.33 15.03
CA THR A 176 -11.99 -23.50 15.18
C THR A 176 -11.58 -23.08 16.59
N ALA A 177 -10.47 -23.60 17.09
CA ALA A 177 -10.01 -23.34 18.46
C ALA A 177 -9.35 -21.94 18.60
N SER A 178 -8.89 -21.35 17.50
CA SER A 178 -8.20 -20.07 17.49
C SER A 178 -8.37 -19.31 16.18
N VAL A 179 -7.97 -18.04 16.16
CA VAL A 179 -7.93 -17.23 14.93
C VAL A 179 -6.84 -17.76 13.99
N SER A 180 -5.72 -18.22 14.52
CA SER A 180 -4.65 -18.84 13.73
C SER A 180 -5.11 -20.11 13.01
N GLU A 181 -5.90 -20.97 13.69
CA GLU A 181 -6.46 -22.17 13.08
C GLU A 181 -7.50 -21.82 11.99
N ALA A 182 -8.36 -20.85 12.25
CA ALA A 182 -9.31 -20.35 11.26
C ALA A 182 -8.62 -19.79 10.01
N THR A 183 -7.54 -19.05 10.22
CA THR A 183 -6.72 -18.51 9.12
C THR A 183 -6.09 -19.64 8.30
N ALA A 184 -5.52 -20.65 8.95
CA ALA A 184 -4.93 -21.81 8.27
C ALA A 184 -5.97 -22.60 7.45
N LEU A 185 -7.17 -22.77 7.99
CA LEU A 185 -8.28 -23.43 7.30
C LEU A 185 -8.71 -22.68 6.02
N LEU A 186 -8.87 -21.37 6.12
CA LEU A 186 -9.23 -20.55 4.97
C LEU A 186 -8.08 -20.43 3.96
N ALA A 187 -6.83 -20.37 4.39
CA ALA A 187 -5.68 -20.38 3.50
C ALA A 187 -5.64 -21.65 2.63
N GLN A 188 -6.00 -22.81 3.18
CA GLN A 188 -6.13 -24.05 2.40
C GLN A 188 -7.27 -23.95 1.36
N ALA A 189 -8.41 -23.40 1.74
CA ALA A 189 -9.55 -23.25 0.85
C ALA A 189 -9.28 -22.28 -0.32
N TYR A 190 -8.47 -21.28 -0.10
CA TYR A 190 -8.06 -20.30 -1.12
C TYR A 190 -6.77 -20.69 -1.87
N HIS A 191 -6.18 -21.86 -1.60
CA HIS A 191 -4.89 -22.28 -2.17
C HIS A 191 -3.77 -21.23 -1.98
N VAL A 192 -3.75 -20.59 -0.82
CA VAL A 192 -2.75 -19.55 -0.51
C VAL A 192 -1.44 -20.22 -0.13
N ASP A 193 -0.44 -20.11 -0.97
CA ASP A 193 0.90 -20.54 -0.65
C ASP A 193 1.45 -19.70 0.53
N ARG A 194 2.15 -20.36 1.46
CA ARG A 194 2.92 -19.64 2.47
C ARG A 194 4.01 -18.85 1.75
N VAL A 195 4.31 -17.65 2.22
CA VAL A 195 5.49 -16.92 1.77
C VAL A 195 6.69 -17.83 2.03
N ALA A 196 7.35 -18.28 0.95
CA ALA A 196 8.48 -19.18 1.02
C ALA A 196 9.77 -18.40 1.32
#